data_b7964a974745a36e53aecdf248586e48
#
_entry.id   b7964a974745a36e53aecdf248586e48
#
_cell.length_a   1.000
_cell.length_b   1.000
_cell.length_c   1.000
_cell.angle_alpha   90.00
_cell.angle_beta   90.00
_cell.angle_gamma   90.00
#
_symmetry.space_group_name_H-M   'P 1'
#
loop_
_entity.id
_entity.type
_entity.pdbx_description
1 polymer ?
#
loop_
_entity_poly.entity_id
_entity_poly.type
_entity_poly.pdbx_seq_one_letter_code
_entity_poly.pdbx_strand_id
1 'polypeptide(L)'
;MALSILLLSIGSLLPGEDGKVAVWWAIGCYLGGGLAFMWYWPVTLSIISALAPPLVKSTLMGGAFIALFIGTVIMGWVGSFYDQMSPAAFWALDAAIALGGGLLILAVRRPLMRALTPNA
;
A
#
# COMPACT_ATOMS: atom_id res chain seq x y z
N MET A 1 -4.91 -2.59 -3.21
CA MET A 1 -3.47 -2.48 -3.52
C MET A 1 -2.78 -3.85 -3.63
N ALA A 2 -2.69 -4.65 -2.57
CA ALA A 2 -1.99 -5.95 -2.64
C ALA A 2 -2.46 -6.87 -3.79
N LEU A 3 -3.78 -6.94 -4.05
CA LEU A 3 -4.34 -7.71 -5.16
C LEU A 3 -3.87 -7.20 -6.54
N SER A 4 -3.71 -5.90 -6.72
CA SER A 4 -3.24 -5.31 -7.97
C SER A 4 -1.78 -5.65 -8.23
N ILE A 5 -0.96 -5.71 -7.18
CA ILE A 5 0.46 -6.09 -7.26
C ILE A 5 0.59 -7.59 -7.51
N LEU A 6 -0.24 -8.43 -6.86
CA LEU A 6 -0.32 -9.87 -7.13
C LEU A 6 -0.69 -10.17 -8.59
N LEU A 7 -1.58 -9.38 -9.18
CA LEU A 7 -1.94 -9.47 -10.59
C LEU A 7 -0.71 -9.29 -11.50
N LEU A 8 0.16 -8.35 -11.17
CA LEU A 8 1.40 -8.12 -11.90
C LEU A 8 2.41 -9.25 -11.69
N SER A 9 2.49 -9.82 -10.49
CA SER A 9 3.29 -11.01 -10.20
C SER A 9 2.85 -12.21 -11.04
N ILE A 10 1.54 -12.46 -11.11
CA ILE A 10 0.97 -13.55 -11.95
C ILE A 10 1.25 -13.28 -13.44
N GLY A 11 1.05 -12.03 -13.89
CA GLY A 11 1.34 -11.63 -15.27
C GLY A 11 2.80 -11.85 -15.66
N SER A 12 3.73 -11.67 -14.73
CA SER A 12 5.16 -11.90 -14.97
C SER A 12 5.54 -13.40 -15.07
N LEU A 13 4.67 -14.30 -14.61
CA LEU A 13 4.83 -15.75 -14.77
C LEU A 13 4.28 -16.27 -16.11
N LEU A 14 3.52 -15.41 -16.84
CA LEU A 14 2.94 -15.72 -18.14
C LEU A 14 3.62 -14.86 -19.23
N PRO A 15 4.90 -15.09 -19.55
CA PRO A 15 5.57 -14.33 -20.59
C PRO A 15 4.90 -14.61 -21.95
N GLY A 16 4.72 -13.56 -22.75
CA GLY A 16 4.28 -13.68 -24.12
C GLY A 16 5.35 -14.36 -25.01
N GLU A 17 5.05 -14.58 -26.29
CA GLU A 17 5.95 -15.21 -27.26
C GLU A 17 7.32 -14.53 -27.36
N ASP A 18 7.40 -13.22 -27.05
CA ASP A 18 8.64 -12.43 -27.01
C ASP A 18 9.36 -12.44 -25.65
N GLY A 19 8.95 -13.27 -24.69
CA GLY A 19 9.50 -13.28 -23.33
C GLY A 19 9.22 -12.02 -22.51
N LYS A 20 8.36 -11.12 -23.00
CA LYS A 20 7.97 -9.87 -22.33
C LYS A 20 6.59 -10.01 -21.70
N VAL A 21 6.42 -9.37 -20.54
CA VAL A 21 5.09 -9.28 -19.89
C VAL A 21 4.19 -8.35 -20.71
N ALA A 22 2.99 -8.80 -21.02
CA ALA A 22 2.04 -7.99 -21.78
C ALA A 22 1.69 -6.69 -21.02
N VAL A 23 1.68 -5.56 -21.71
CA VAL A 23 1.44 -4.21 -21.14
C VAL A 23 0.10 -4.12 -20.39
N TRP A 24 -0.87 -4.93 -20.78
CA TRP A 24 -2.19 -4.97 -20.14
C TRP A 24 -2.15 -5.33 -18.65
N TRP A 25 -1.19 -6.15 -18.21
CA TRP A 25 -0.99 -6.48 -16.80
C TRP A 25 -0.52 -5.27 -16.00
N ALA A 26 0.36 -4.47 -16.57
CA ALA A 26 0.81 -3.23 -15.97
C ALA A 26 -0.34 -2.21 -15.87
N ILE A 27 -1.11 -2.05 -16.94
CA ILE A 27 -2.29 -1.16 -16.96
C ILE A 27 -3.28 -1.59 -15.89
N GLY A 28 -3.61 -2.88 -15.78
CA GLY A 28 -4.51 -3.41 -14.75
C GLY A 28 -4.01 -3.15 -13.33
N CYS A 29 -2.72 -3.32 -13.09
CA CYS A 29 -2.10 -3.01 -11.80
C CYS A 29 -2.20 -1.52 -11.45
N TYR A 30 -1.85 -0.63 -12.39
CA TYR A 30 -1.93 0.81 -12.16
C TYR A 30 -3.36 1.31 -11.96
N LEU A 31 -4.31 0.82 -12.74
CA LEU A 31 -5.73 1.16 -12.55
C LEU A 31 -6.26 0.69 -11.19
N GLY A 32 -5.99 -0.56 -10.82
CA GLY A 32 -6.41 -1.10 -9.54
C GLY A 32 -5.76 -0.39 -8.35
N GLY A 33 -4.46 -0.09 -8.44
CA GLY A 33 -3.72 0.66 -7.44
C GLY A 33 -4.20 2.12 -7.33
N GLY A 34 -4.42 2.78 -8.46
CA GLY A 34 -4.94 4.15 -8.52
C GLY A 34 -6.34 4.27 -7.91
N LEU A 35 -7.26 3.37 -8.27
CA LEU A 35 -8.58 3.33 -7.66
C LEU A 35 -8.51 3.10 -6.15
N ALA A 36 -7.70 2.14 -5.70
CA ALA A 36 -7.50 1.90 -4.27
C ALA A 36 -6.96 3.13 -3.54
N PHE A 37 -6.03 3.86 -4.15
CA PHE A 37 -5.47 5.09 -3.59
C PHE A 37 -6.51 6.22 -3.52
N MET A 38 -7.34 6.40 -4.55
CA MET A 38 -8.42 7.40 -4.57
C MET A 38 -9.43 7.22 -3.44
N TRP A 39 -9.68 5.97 -3.01
CA TRP A 39 -10.54 5.69 -1.86
C TRP A 39 -9.80 5.80 -0.52
N TYR A 40 -8.62 5.24 -0.45
CA TYR A 40 -7.85 5.17 0.79
C TYR A 40 -7.43 6.55 1.31
N TRP A 41 -6.90 7.40 0.43
CA TRP A 41 -6.29 8.66 0.84
C TRP A 41 -7.29 9.68 1.43
N PRO A 42 -8.42 9.99 0.76
CA PRO A 42 -9.42 10.89 1.34
C PRO A 42 -10.02 10.37 2.64
N VAL A 43 -10.27 9.05 2.74
CA VAL A 43 -10.79 8.43 3.95
C VAL A 43 -9.80 8.59 5.11
N THR A 44 -8.51 8.35 4.88
CA THR A 44 -7.47 8.54 5.88
C THR A 44 -7.43 9.98 6.39
N LEU A 45 -7.43 10.96 5.49
CA LEU A 45 -7.43 12.37 5.86
C LEU A 45 -8.70 12.78 6.59
N SER A 46 -9.86 12.26 6.18
CA SER A 46 -11.14 12.55 6.84
C SER A 46 -11.18 11.99 8.27
N ILE A 47 -10.65 10.79 8.50
CA ILE A 47 -10.55 10.19 9.85
C ILE A 47 -9.65 11.04 10.75
N ILE A 48 -8.47 11.43 10.28
CA ILE A 48 -7.55 12.30 11.02
C ILE A 48 -8.26 13.63 11.33
N SER A 49 -8.94 14.21 10.35
CA SER A 49 -9.66 15.47 10.50
C SER A 49 -10.82 15.41 11.49
N ALA A 50 -11.52 14.27 11.57
CA ALA A 50 -12.69 14.09 12.43
C ALA A 50 -12.32 13.73 13.87
N LEU A 51 -11.27 12.90 14.05
CA LEU A 51 -10.93 12.35 15.37
C LEU A 51 -9.81 13.11 16.09
N ALA A 52 -9.01 13.90 15.38
CA ALA A 52 -7.90 14.62 15.98
C ALA A 52 -8.39 15.83 16.81
N PRO A 53 -7.89 15.99 18.04
CA PRO A 53 -8.12 17.20 18.83
C PRO A 53 -7.66 18.45 18.05
N PRO A 54 -8.37 19.59 18.14
CA PRO A 54 -8.06 20.81 17.38
C PRO A 54 -6.61 21.27 17.49
N LEU A 55 -6.02 21.12 18.68
CA LEU A 55 -4.64 21.55 18.99
C LEU A 55 -3.55 20.76 18.23
N VAL A 56 -3.79 19.49 17.89
CA VAL A 56 -2.79 18.61 17.28
C VAL A 56 -3.19 18.15 15.87
N LYS A 57 -4.31 18.61 15.35
CA LYS A 57 -4.86 18.19 14.06
C LYS A 57 -3.89 18.41 12.89
N SER A 58 -3.28 19.59 12.82
CA SER A 58 -2.30 19.91 11.78
C SER A 58 -1.02 19.07 11.92
N THR A 59 -0.58 18.82 13.14
CA THR A 59 0.59 17.97 13.43
C THR A 59 0.34 16.52 13.00
N LEU A 60 -0.84 15.98 13.29
CA LEU A 60 -1.21 14.62 12.87
C LEU A 60 -1.35 14.51 11.36
N MET A 61 -1.90 15.53 10.69
CA MET A 61 -1.91 15.59 9.22
C MET A 61 -0.49 15.64 8.65
N GLY A 62 0.37 16.49 9.18
CA GLY A 62 1.79 16.53 8.79
C GLY A 62 2.50 15.18 9.00
N GLY A 63 2.23 14.54 10.14
CA GLY A 63 2.73 13.20 10.45
C GLY A 63 2.31 12.14 9.43
N ALA A 64 1.06 12.18 8.95
CA ALA A 64 0.58 11.28 7.90
C ALA A 64 1.34 11.46 6.58
N PHE A 65 1.65 12.70 6.19
CA PHE A 65 2.47 12.98 5.00
C PHE A 65 3.93 12.54 5.18
N ILE A 66 4.51 12.72 6.37
CA ILE A 66 5.86 12.21 6.68
C ILE A 66 5.87 10.68 6.60
N ALA A 67 4.88 10.00 7.15
CA ALA A 67 4.78 8.54 7.06
C ALA A 67 4.67 8.07 5.60
N LEU A 68 3.88 8.76 4.77
CA LEU A 68 3.80 8.49 3.33
C LEU A 68 5.16 8.69 2.64
N PHE A 69 5.85 9.79 2.96
CA PHE A 69 7.18 10.08 2.42
C PHE A 69 8.18 8.97 2.77
N ILE A 70 8.25 8.58 4.04
CA ILE A 70 9.13 7.48 4.49
C ILE A 70 8.78 6.19 3.76
N GLY A 71 7.49 5.87 3.62
CA GLY A 71 7.04 4.70 2.88
C GLY A 71 7.50 4.71 1.43
N THR A 72 7.41 5.85 0.73
CA THR A 72 7.87 5.96 -0.67
C THR A 72 9.39 5.85 -0.80
N VAL A 73 10.14 6.38 0.15
CA VAL A 73 11.62 6.22 0.20
C VAL A 73 12.01 4.75 0.38
N ILE A 74 11.35 4.05 1.32
CA ILE A 74 11.59 2.61 1.54
C ILE A 74 11.25 1.81 0.27
N MET A 75 10.12 2.11 -0.38
CA MET A 75 9.74 1.46 -1.63
C MET A 75 10.72 1.75 -2.76
N GLY A 76 11.27 2.95 -2.85
CA GLY A 76 12.33 3.28 -3.79
C GLY A 76 13.61 2.48 -3.54
N TRP A 77 13.97 2.29 -2.27
CA TRP A 77 15.09 1.43 -1.89
C TRP A 77 14.84 -0.04 -2.22
N VAL A 78 13.65 -0.57 -1.92
CA VAL A 78 13.25 -1.93 -2.34
C VAL A 78 13.31 -2.06 -3.87
N GLY A 79 12.93 -1.03 -4.62
CA GLY A 79 13.01 -0.98 -6.07
C GLY A 79 14.42 -1.17 -6.62
N SER A 80 15.47 -0.81 -5.87
CA SER A 80 16.87 -1.01 -6.28
C SER A 80 17.27 -2.49 -6.38
N PHE A 81 16.52 -3.40 -5.77
CA PHE A 81 16.76 -4.83 -5.87
C PHE A 81 16.12 -5.48 -7.10
N TYR A 82 15.36 -4.72 -7.91
CA TYR A 82 14.67 -5.25 -9.09
C TYR A 82 15.62 -5.94 -10.07
N ASP A 83 16.78 -5.37 -10.33
CA ASP A 83 17.78 -5.92 -11.26
C ASP A 83 18.49 -7.19 -10.74
N GLN A 84 18.38 -7.48 -9.43
CA GLN A 84 19.02 -8.61 -8.77
C GLN A 84 18.09 -9.81 -8.59
N MET A 85 16.80 -9.63 -8.88
CA MET A 85 15.76 -10.65 -8.67
C MET A 85 14.98 -10.91 -9.96
N SER A 86 14.34 -12.08 -10.05
CA SER A 86 13.39 -12.31 -11.14
C SER A 86 12.18 -11.37 -10.98
N PRO A 87 11.60 -10.84 -12.07
CA PRO A 87 10.44 -9.95 -12.02
C PRO A 87 9.28 -10.51 -11.19
N ALA A 88 9.01 -11.80 -11.31
CA ALA A 88 7.96 -12.48 -10.53
C ALA A 88 8.25 -12.46 -9.01
N ALA A 89 9.51 -12.72 -8.61
CA ALA A 89 9.92 -12.70 -7.21
C ALA A 89 9.85 -11.29 -6.62
N PHE A 90 10.25 -10.27 -7.39
CA PHE A 90 10.17 -8.88 -6.96
C PHE A 90 8.72 -8.45 -6.69
N TRP A 91 7.79 -8.71 -7.63
CA TRP A 91 6.39 -8.35 -7.45
C TRP A 91 5.70 -9.17 -6.35
N ALA A 92 6.13 -10.43 -6.13
CA ALA A 92 5.65 -11.23 -5.01
C ALA A 92 6.13 -10.67 -3.66
N LEU A 93 7.36 -10.18 -3.57
CA LEU A 93 7.90 -9.51 -2.39
C LEU A 93 7.11 -8.24 -2.06
N ASP A 94 6.86 -7.41 -3.07
CA ASP A 94 6.09 -6.17 -2.90
C ASP A 94 4.65 -6.45 -2.45
N ALA A 95 4.00 -7.44 -3.05
CA ALA A 95 2.68 -7.91 -2.60
C ALA A 95 2.69 -8.43 -1.15
N ALA A 96 3.76 -9.15 -0.74
CA ALA A 96 3.91 -9.66 0.62
C ALA A 96 4.07 -8.51 1.63
N ILE A 97 4.83 -7.47 1.30
CA ILE A 97 4.97 -6.26 2.12
C ILE A 97 3.60 -5.56 2.28
N ALA A 98 2.85 -5.40 1.17
CA ALA A 98 1.53 -4.78 1.20
C ALA A 98 0.51 -5.59 2.02
N LEU A 99 0.53 -6.92 1.91
CA LEU A 99 -0.30 -7.82 2.70
C LEU A 99 0.09 -7.77 4.19
N GLY A 100 1.39 -7.78 4.49
CA GLY A 100 1.91 -7.68 5.85
C GLY A 100 1.45 -6.39 6.54
N GLY A 101 1.53 -5.26 5.85
CA GLY A 101 1.00 -3.99 6.33
C GLY A 101 -0.51 -4.03 6.58
N GLY A 102 -1.28 -4.62 5.68
CA GLY A 102 -2.73 -4.81 5.84
C GLY A 102 -3.08 -5.69 7.04
N LEU A 103 -2.38 -6.80 7.23
CA LEU A 103 -2.56 -7.71 8.37
C LEU A 103 -2.19 -7.03 9.70
N LEU A 104 -1.13 -6.23 9.72
CA LEU A 104 -0.71 -5.48 10.90
C LEU A 104 -1.79 -4.48 11.32
N ILE A 105 -2.38 -3.76 10.37
CA ILE A 105 -3.51 -2.85 10.63
C ILE A 105 -4.70 -3.62 11.18
N LEU A 106 -5.04 -4.79 10.63
CA LEU A 106 -6.13 -5.63 11.13
C LEU A 106 -5.86 -6.15 12.54
N ALA A 107 -4.61 -6.53 12.86
CA ALA A 107 -4.21 -6.98 14.19
C ALA A 107 -4.34 -5.87 15.24
N VAL A 108 -3.94 -4.65 14.89
CA VAL A 108 -3.98 -3.48 15.78
C VAL A 108 -5.41 -2.88 15.90
N ARG A 109 -6.29 -3.19 14.94
CA ARG A 109 -7.67 -2.66 14.93
C ARG A 109 -8.42 -2.92 16.23
N ARG A 110 -8.37 -4.16 16.75
CA ARG A 110 -9.12 -4.55 17.96
C ARG A 110 -8.67 -3.79 19.21
N PRO A 111 -7.38 -3.74 19.56
CA PRO A 111 -6.93 -2.95 20.72
C PRO A 111 -7.19 -1.46 20.54
N LEU A 112 -7.03 -0.93 19.31
CA LEU A 112 -7.26 0.48 19.03
C LEU A 112 -8.73 0.86 19.21
N MET A 113 -9.67 0.05 18.70
CA MET A 113 -11.11 0.25 18.90
C MET A 113 -11.49 0.23 20.38
N ARG A 114 -10.92 -0.67 21.17
CA ARG A 114 -11.16 -0.73 22.62
C ARG A 114 -10.63 0.51 23.35
N ALA A 115 -9.51 1.05 22.91
CA ALA A 115 -8.93 2.27 23.49
C ALA A 115 -9.73 3.54 23.14
N LEU A 116 -10.36 3.55 21.96
CA LEU A 116 -11.13 4.70 21.48
C LEU A 116 -12.59 4.70 21.98
N THR A 117 -13.12 3.54 22.39
CA THR A 117 -14.48 3.40 22.94
C THR A 117 -14.45 2.76 24.32
N PRO A 118 -13.93 3.45 25.35
CA PRO A 118 -13.79 2.88 26.69
C PRO A 118 -15.12 2.63 27.41
N ASN A 119 -16.24 3.15 26.92
CA ASN A 119 -17.56 3.11 27.56
C ASN A 119 -18.71 2.61 26.63
N ALA A 120 -18.40 1.76 25.64
CA ALA A 120 -19.45 1.12 24.84
C ALA A 120 -19.66 -0.35 25.27
#